data_0781bed1496d23eba33402830a46735b
#
_entry.id   0781bed1496d23eba33402830a46735b
#
_cell.length_a   1.000
_cell.length_b   1.000
_cell.length_c   1.000
_cell.angle_alpha   90.00
_cell.angle_beta   90.00
_cell.angle_gamma   90.00
#
_symmetry.space_group_name_H-M   'P 1'
#
loop_
_entity.id
_entity.type
_entity.pdbx_description
1 polymer ?
#
loop_
_entity_poly.entity_id
_entity_poly.type
_entity_poly.pdbx_seq_one_letter_code
_entity_poly.pdbx_strand_id
1 'polypeptide(L)'
;MGGLFNLDSPVMRFLGRMADLLWLNVLTLLLCILVIPAGAALTALNYMCLKIVRGEDCYITKGYFKSFRENFKQATLIWLIVLVVLAVLYGDYRILTQSGIQFPMAFKVILMAVTLLLGLVLMYVFPVLSRYENTIRNTFKNAAVMALVSLPKTLLMLVIWCLPVATVLISERLIPFVLFFGISVPTLLCAYLYNGTFKKFEPAVEVDSQKNADPDRWHVYKEGEEAQDKADKESIRREIQENLEEIGESGTSEEEE
;
A
#
# COMPACT_ATOMS: atom_id res chain seq x y z
N MET A 1 31.89 32.12 -1.93
CA MET A 1 30.44 32.05 -1.73
C MET A 1 29.78 31.05 -2.70
N GLY A 2 30.27 29.81 -2.83
CA GLY A 2 29.86 28.85 -3.87
C GLY A 2 29.30 27.52 -3.36
N GLY A 3 29.03 27.37 -2.05
CA GLY A 3 28.66 26.07 -1.50
C GLY A 3 27.16 25.80 -1.32
N LEU A 4 26.29 26.80 -1.33
CA LEU A 4 24.88 26.63 -1.06
C LEU A 4 24.05 26.21 -2.30
N PHE A 5 24.53 26.51 -3.50
CA PHE A 5 23.89 26.18 -4.78
C PHE A 5 24.52 24.98 -5.49
N ASN A 6 25.38 24.23 -4.83
CA ASN A 6 25.89 22.99 -5.40
C ASN A 6 24.79 21.93 -5.39
N LEU A 7 24.54 21.25 -6.54
CA LEU A 7 23.49 20.23 -6.70
C LEU A 7 23.55 19.12 -5.65
N ASP A 8 24.73 18.88 -5.08
CA ASP A 8 24.99 17.91 -4.01
C ASP A 8 24.76 18.45 -2.60
N SER A 9 24.37 19.72 -2.43
CA SER A 9 24.16 20.28 -1.11
C SER A 9 22.92 19.64 -0.44
N PRO A 10 22.93 19.42 0.90
CA PRO A 10 21.80 18.86 1.63
C PRO A 10 20.53 19.71 1.49
N VAL A 11 20.69 21.02 1.27
CA VAL A 11 19.58 21.95 1.02
C VAL A 11 18.91 21.67 -0.31
N MET A 12 19.70 21.46 -1.38
CA MET A 12 19.17 21.19 -2.72
C MET A 12 18.47 19.83 -2.78
N ARG A 13 19.00 18.81 -2.08
CA ARG A 13 18.34 17.51 -1.93
C ARG A 13 17.01 17.60 -1.17
N PHE A 14 16.95 18.43 -0.12
CA PHE A 14 15.72 18.68 0.61
C PHE A 14 14.68 19.40 -0.26
N LEU A 15 15.11 20.43 -1.00
CA LEU A 15 14.24 21.19 -1.91
C LEU A 15 13.69 20.29 -3.04
N GLY A 16 14.54 19.44 -3.60
CA GLY A 16 14.13 18.44 -4.60
C GLY A 16 13.05 17.49 -4.06
N ARG A 17 13.25 16.94 -2.87
CA ARG A 17 12.21 16.08 -2.23
C ARG A 17 10.91 16.83 -1.96
N MET A 18 10.98 18.10 -1.58
CA MET A 18 9.77 18.92 -1.38
C MET A 18 9.04 19.15 -2.71
N ALA A 19 9.76 19.40 -3.79
CA ALA A 19 9.18 19.52 -5.13
C ALA A 19 8.53 18.21 -5.59
N ASP A 20 9.18 17.07 -5.34
CA ASP A 20 8.63 15.74 -5.63
C ASP A 20 7.33 15.47 -4.88
N LEU A 21 7.28 15.82 -3.59
CA LEU A 21 6.08 15.66 -2.76
C LEU A 21 4.93 16.56 -3.22
N LEU A 22 5.25 17.79 -3.58
CA LEU A 22 4.27 18.72 -4.15
C LEU A 22 3.68 18.15 -5.44
N TRP A 23 4.55 17.68 -6.35
CA TRP A 23 4.14 17.07 -7.60
C TRP A 23 3.26 15.83 -7.40
N LEU A 24 3.66 14.92 -6.49
CA LEU A 24 2.88 13.75 -6.11
C LEU A 24 1.52 14.14 -5.55
N ASN A 25 1.45 15.21 -4.75
CA ASN A 25 0.20 15.68 -4.18
C ASN A 25 -0.76 16.20 -5.27
N VAL A 26 -0.24 17.01 -6.21
CA VAL A 26 -1.02 17.54 -7.34
C VAL A 26 -1.55 16.40 -8.20
N LEU A 27 -0.71 15.42 -8.57
CA LEU A 27 -1.13 14.25 -9.34
C LEU A 27 -2.22 13.46 -8.62
N THR A 28 -2.04 13.23 -7.32
CA THR A 28 -3.01 12.46 -6.52
C THR A 28 -4.33 13.20 -6.39
N LEU A 29 -4.32 14.50 -6.09
CA LEU A 29 -5.53 15.31 -6.01
C LEU A 29 -6.30 15.31 -7.32
N LEU A 30 -5.62 15.51 -8.45
CA LEU A 30 -6.23 15.53 -9.78
C LEU A 30 -6.95 14.21 -10.09
N LEU A 31 -6.36 13.07 -9.73
CA LEU A 31 -6.98 11.77 -9.91
C LEU A 31 -8.07 11.49 -8.88
N CYS A 32 -7.96 12.02 -7.66
CA CYS A 32 -8.98 11.87 -6.60
C CYS A 32 -10.27 12.64 -6.93
N ILE A 33 -10.22 13.71 -7.73
CA ILE A 33 -11.42 14.43 -8.20
C ILE A 33 -12.38 13.49 -8.95
N LEU A 34 -11.85 12.50 -9.65
CA LEU A 34 -12.67 11.53 -10.39
C LEU A 34 -13.33 10.48 -9.49
N VAL A 35 -13.09 10.47 -8.18
CA VAL A 35 -13.61 9.56 -7.14
C VAL A 35 -13.30 8.09 -7.40
N ILE A 36 -13.63 7.55 -8.58
CA ILE A 36 -13.45 6.14 -8.94
C ILE A 36 -11.96 5.71 -8.86
N PRO A 37 -11.00 6.40 -9.50
CA PRO A 37 -9.59 6.02 -9.46
C PRO A 37 -8.87 6.47 -8.18
N ALA A 38 -9.56 7.09 -7.22
CA ALA A 38 -8.94 7.62 -6.01
C ALA A 38 -8.17 6.53 -5.22
N GLY A 39 -8.70 5.30 -5.15
CA GLY A 39 -8.01 4.18 -4.53
C GLY A 39 -6.68 3.84 -5.22
N ALA A 40 -6.64 3.84 -6.55
CA ALA A 40 -5.43 3.61 -7.31
C ALA A 40 -4.43 4.78 -7.16
N ALA A 41 -4.92 6.02 -7.10
CA ALA A 41 -4.10 7.20 -6.86
C ALA A 41 -3.44 7.17 -5.47
N LEU A 42 -4.19 6.80 -4.42
CA LEU A 42 -3.66 6.62 -3.06
C LEU A 42 -2.65 5.47 -2.98
N THR A 43 -2.89 4.36 -3.68
CA THR A 43 -1.94 3.25 -3.77
C THR A 43 -0.63 3.69 -4.43
N ALA A 44 -0.70 4.39 -5.57
CA ALA A 44 0.47 4.92 -6.27
C ALA A 44 1.24 5.93 -5.42
N LEU A 45 0.54 6.80 -4.68
CA LEU A 45 1.17 7.73 -3.74
C LEU A 45 1.93 6.99 -2.63
N ASN A 46 1.32 5.98 -2.00
CA ASN A 46 1.98 5.17 -0.97
C ASN A 46 3.22 4.46 -1.52
N TYR A 47 3.14 3.90 -2.75
CA TYR A 47 4.26 3.31 -3.44
C TYR A 47 5.44 4.28 -3.60
N MET A 48 5.18 5.49 -4.09
CA MET A 48 6.22 6.50 -4.29
C MET A 48 6.79 7.01 -2.97
N CYS A 49 5.95 7.26 -1.96
CA CYS A 49 6.40 7.64 -0.63
C CYS A 49 7.30 6.57 0.00
N LEU A 50 6.97 5.29 -0.16
CA LEU A 50 7.80 4.20 0.34
C LEU A 50 9.16 4.15 -0.37
N LYS A 51 9.22 4.35 -1.70
CA LYS A 51 10.46 4.46 -2.45
C LYS A 51 11.34 5.62 -1.96
N ILE A 52 10.75 6.80 -1.77
CA ILE A 52 11.45 7.97 -1.23
C ILE A 52 12.03 7.68 0.16
N VAL A 53 11.27 7.02 1.03
CA VAL A 53 11.72 6.64 2.39
C VAL A 53 12.87 5.63 2.36
N ARG A 54 12.87 4.73 1.36
CA ARG A 54 13.94 3.73 1.18
C ARG A 54 15.17 4.27 0.46
N GLY A 55 15.11 5.49 -0.08
CA GLY A 55 16.20 6.11 -0.83
C GLY A 55 16.41 5.47 -2.20
N GLU A 56 15.36 4.90 -2.77
CA GLU A 56 15.40 4.30 -4.10
C GLU A 56 15.25 5.39 -5.17
N ASP A 57 16.21 5.47 -6.09
CA ASP A 57 16.17 6.42 -7.19
C ASP A 57 15.11 5.99 -8.20
N CYS A 58 14.14 6.86 -8.47
CA CYS A 58 13.13 6.62 -9.49
C CYS A 58 12.59 7.93 -10.06
N TYR A 59 12.18 7.86 -11.33
CA TYR A 59 11.43 8.95 -11.96
C TYR A 59 10.03 9.03 -11.35
N ILE A 60 9.76 10.08 -10.58
CA ILE A 60 8.53 10.25 -9.80
C ILE A 60 7.26 10.02 -10.64
N THR A 61 7.14 10.74 -11.76
CA THR A 61 5.95 10.65 -12.62
C THR A 61 5.80 9.26 -13.24
N LYS A 62 6.89 8.69 -13.77
CA LYS A 62 6.88 7.37 -14.42
C LYS A 62 6.53 6.27 -13.41
N GLY A 63 7.15 6.30 -12.21
CA GLY A 63 6.89 5.35 -11.14
C GLY A 63 5.46 5.44 -10.61
N TYR A 64 4.94 6.66 -10.44
CA TYR A 64 3.57 6.90 -10.01
C TYR A 64 2.54 6.30 -10.98
N PHE A 65 2.63 6.64 -12.28
CA PHE A 65 1.69 6.12 -13.28
C PHE A 65 1.86 4.61 -13.54
N LYS A 66 3.07 4.06 -13.38
CA LYS A 66 3.31 2.61 -13.44
C LYS A 66 2.51 1.92 -12.34
N SER A 67 2.73 2.29 -11.08
CA SER A 67 2.01 1.72 -9.94
C SER A 67 0.49 1.96 -10.02
N PHE A 68 0.06 3.15 -10.46
CA PHE A 68 -1.34 3.47 -10.67
C PHE A 68 -2.00 2.50 -11.65
N ARG A 69 -1.39 2.24 -12.82
CA ARG A 69 -1.93 1.37 -13.86
C ARG A 69 -1.95 -0.10 -13.42
N GLU A 70 -0.89 -0.57 -12.79
CA GLU A 70 -0.76 -1.96 -12.32
C GLU A 70 -1.80 -2.30 -11.27
N ASN A 71 -2.03 -1.40 -10.32
CA ASN A 71 -2.96 -1.62 -9.23
C ASN A 71 -4.39 -1.14 -9.51
N PHE A 72 -4.66 -0.54 -10.69
CA PHE A 72 -5.90 0.19 -10.96
C PHE A 72 -7.16 -0.62 -10.66
N LYS A 73 -7.27 -1.84 -11.21
CA LYS A 73 -8.46 -2.69 -11.06
C LYS A 73 -8.69 -3.09 -9.61
N GLN A 74 -7.65 -3.55 -8.96
CA GLN A 74 -7.73 -4.04 -7.58
C GLN A 74 -7.93 -2.91 -6.58
N ALA A 75 -7.18 -1.81 -6.72
CA ALA A 75 -7.30 -0.64 -5.87
C ALA A 75 -8.68 0.03 -6.00
N THR A 76 -9.23 0.11 -7.21
CA THR A 76 -10.56 0.66 -7.44
C THR A 76 -11.65 -0.21 -6.79
N LEU A 77 -11.54 -1.53 -6.90
CA LEU A 77 -12.52 -2.43 -6.27
C LEU A 77 -12.44 -2.36 -4.74
N ILE A 78 -11.24 -2.33 -4.17
CA ILE A 78 -11.04 -2.12 -2.74
C ILE A 78 -11.61 -0.77 -2.30
N TRP A 79 -11.37 0.28 -3.09
CA TRP A 79 -11.89 1.63 -2.80
C TRP A 79 -13.43 1.66 -2.79
N LEU A 80 -14.07 0.99 -3.74
CA LEU A 80 -15.54 0.88 -3.76
C LEU A 80 -16.07 0.15 -2.51
N ILE A 81 -15.43 -0.92 -2.08
CA ILE A 81 -15.77 -1.62 -0.82
C ILE A 81 -15.62 -0.65 0.36
N VAL A 82 -14.53 0.09 0.42
CA VAL A 82 -14.30 1.11 1.48
C VAL A 82 -15.39 2.17 1.48
N LEU A 83 -15.78 2.68 0.30
CA LEU A 83 -16.86 3.67 0.19
C LEU A 83 -18.20 3.13 0.69
N VAL A 84 -18.54 1.88 0.36
CA VAL A 84 -19.76 1.23 0.87
C VAL A 84 -19.72 1.12 2.40
N VAL A 85 -18.61 0.67 2.97
CA VAL A 85 -18.43 0.58 4.42
C VAL A 85 -18.56 1.94 5.09
N LEU A 86 -17.93 2.98 4.52
CA LEU A 86 -18.04 4.34 5.03
C LEU A 86 -19.47 4.89 4.94
N ALA A 87 -20.20 4.58 3.87
CA ALA A 87 -21.61 4.98 3.70
C ALA A 87 -22.50 4.32 4.76
N VAL A 88 -22.30 3.04 5.07
CA VAL A 88 -23.01 2.33 6.13
C VAL A 88 -22.71 2.97 7.48
N LEU A 89 -21.44 3.16 7.83
CA LEU A 89 -21.02 3.78 9.10
C LEU A 89 -21.59 5.21 9.25
N TYR A 90 -21.61 5.98 8.17
CA TYR A 90 -22.22 7.30 8.14
C TYR A 90 -23.73 7.23 8.37
N GLY A 91 -24.42 6.27 7.76
CA GLY A 91 -25.84 6.01 7.98
C GLY A 91 -26.14 5.67 9.45
N ASP A 92 -25.37 4.77 10.05
CA ASP A 92 -25.48 4.40 11.45
C ASP A 92 -25.27 5.59 12.37
N TYR A 93 -24.26 6.41 12.10
CA TYR A 93 -24.01 7.65 12.85
C TYR A 93 -25.18 8.65 12.73
N ARG A 94 -25.76 8.81 11.54
CA ARG A 94 -26.94 9.66 11.31
C ARG A 94 -28.16 9.17 12.08
N ILE A 95 -28.41 7.86 12.08
CA ILE A 95 -29.49 7.24 12.85
C ILE A 95 -29.30 7.49 14.34
N LEU A 96 -28.09 7.29 14.87
CA LEU A 96 -27.79 7.52 16.29
C LEU A 96 -27.98 8.96 16.75
N THR A 97 -27.73 9.93 15.86
CA THR A 97 -27.76 11.36 16.22
C THR A 97 -29.10 12.04 15.90
N GLN A 98 -29.83 11.57 14.91
CA GLN A 98 -31.01 12.29 14.39
C GLN A 98 -32.35 11.56 14.58
N SER A 99 -32.35 10.26 14.92
CA SER A 99 -33.58 9.47 15.00
C SER A 99 -34.46 9.77 16.24
N GLY A 100 -33.97 10.55 17.20
CA GLY A 100 -34.68 10.79 18.47
C GLY A 100 -34.79 9.54 19.37
N ILE A 101 -34.32 8.38 18.92
CA ILE A 101 -34.34 7.13 19.66
C ILE A 101 -33.17 7.14 20.67
N GLN A 102 -33.47 6.87 21.92
CA GLN A 102 -32.45 6.74 22.97
C GLN A 102 -31.81 5.35 22.91
N PHE A 103 -30.71 5.22 22.14
CA PHE A 103 -29.92 3.99 22.13
C PHE A 103 -29.15 3.82 23.44
N PRO A 104 -29.04 2.58 23.97
CA PRO A 104 -28.20 2.28 25.12
C PRO A 104 -26.75 2.75 24.90
N MET A 105 -26.11 3.24 25.96
CA MET A 105 -24.72 3.71 25.89
C MET A 105 -23.76 2.63 25.37
N ALA A 106 -24.00 1.37 25.74
CA ALA A 106 -23.21 0.23 25.27
C ALA A 106 -23.22 0.10 23.75
N PHE A 107 -24.35 0.32 23.08
CA PHE A 107 -24.45 0.27 21.62
C PHE A 107 -23.60 1.37 20.95
N LYS A 108 -23.63 2.59 21.48
CA LYS A 108 -22.83 3.71 20.98
C LYS A 108 -21.32 3.44 21.11
N VAL A 109 -20.91 2.88 22.24
CA VAL A 109 -19.51 2.51 22.51
C VAL A 109 -19.04 1.40 21.56
N ILE A 110 -19.85 0.36 21.35
CA ILE A 110 -19.53 -0.73 20.42
C ILE A 110 -19.37 -0.20 19.00
N LEU A 111 -20.30 0.64 18.50
CA LEU A 111 -20.23 1.20 17.16
C LEU A 111 -18.98 2.09 17.00
N MET A 112 -18.66 2.90 18.01
CA MET A 112 -17.45 3.72 18.02
C MET A 112 -16.18 2.86 17.97
N ALA A 113 -16.13 1.77 18.74
CA ALA A 113 -14.99 0.84 18.74
C ALA A 113 -14.82 0.13 17.38
N VAL A 114 -15.93 -0.30 16.77
CA VAL A 114 -15.91 -0.92 15.43
C VAL A 114 -15.42 0.07 14.37
N THR A 115 -15.93 1.30 14.42
CA THR A 115 -15.50 2.37 13.50
C THR A 115 -14.02 2.68 13.63
N LEU A 116 -13.52 2.76 14.86
CA LEU A 116 -12.10 2.97 15.13
C LEU A 116 -11.26 1.81 14.60
N LEU A 117 -11.65 0.56 14.88
CA LEU A 117 -10.92 -0.62 14.40
C LEU A 117 -10.86 -0.69 12.88
N LEU A 118 -11.98 -0.43 12.20
CA LEU A 118 -12.02 -0.34 10.74
C LEU A 118 -11.11 0.78 10.22
N GLY A 119 -11.12 1.95 10.85
CA GLY A 119 -10.23 3.06 10.52
C GLY A 119 -8.75 2.67 10.61
N LEU A 120 -8.35 1.98 11.67
CA LEU A 120 -6.97 1.49 11.85
C LEU A 120 -6.57 0.51 10.73
N VAL A 121 -7.46 -0.40 10.34
CA VAL A 121 -7.21 -1.34 9.23
C VAL A 121 -7.05 -0.60 7.91
N LEU A 122 -7.93 0.38 7.63
CA LEU A 122 -7.90 1.15 6.39
C LEU A 122 -6.59 1.94 6.21
N MET A 123 -5.92 2.33 7.30
CA MET A 123 -4.60 2.98 7.24
C MET A 123 -3.53 2.09 6.57
N TYR A 124 -3.67 0.75 6.64
CA TYR A 124 -2.72 -0.18 6.05
C TYR A 124 -3.15 -0.76 4.70
N VAL A 125 -4.42 -0.67 4.31
CA VAL A 125 -4.94 -1.30 3.09
C VAL A 125 -4.20 -0.83 1.84
N PHE A 126 -4.09 0.48 1.63
CA PHE A 126 -3.40 1.05 0.46
C PHE A 126 -1.87 0.87 0.50
N PRO A 127 -1.19 1.08 1.65
CA PRO A 127 0.22 0.72 1.80
C PRO A 127 0.52 -0.75 1.50
N VAL A 128 -0.27 -1.68 2.01
CA VAL A 128 -0.11 -3.12 1.76
C VAL A 128 -0.32 -3.44 0.28
N LEU A 129 -1.38 -2.88 -0.33
CA LEU A 129 -1.64 -3.06 -1.76
C LEU A 129 -0.53 -2.48 -2.65
N SER A 130 0.10 -1.38 -2.22
CA SER A 130 1.20 -0.77 -2.98
C SER A 130 2.48 -1.60 -2.98
N ARG A 131 2.62 -2.55 -2.05
CA ARG A 131 3.85 -3.32 -1.84
C ARG A 131 3.71 -4.80 -2.19
N TYR A 132 2.55 -5.39 -1.88
CA TYR A 132 2.34 -6.82 -2.00
C TYR A 132 1.24 -7.12 -3.00
N GLU A 133 1.52 -8.02 -3.94
CA GLU A 133 0.52 -8.56 -4.84
C GLU A 133 -0.28 -9.65 -4.13
N ASN A 134 -1.43 -9.29 -3.64
CA ASN A 134 -2.31 -10.17 -2.89
C ASN A 134 -3.72 -10.16 -3.49
N THR A 135 -4.49 -11.21 -3.24
CA THR A 135 -5.94 -11.15 -3.47
C THR A 135 -6.56 -10.11 -2.54
N ILE A 136 -7.70 -9.54 -2.92
CA ILE A 136 -8.40 -8.51 -2.12
C ILE A 136 -8.60 -8.97 -0.67
N ARG A 137 -9.03 -10.21 -0.48
CA ARG A 137 -9.22 -10.80 0.86
C ARG A 137 -7.92 -10.84 1.67
N ASN A 138 -6.82 -11.24 1.04
CA ASN A 138 -5.51 -11.29 1.69
C ASN A 138 -4.97 -9.89 1.98
N THR A 139 -5.24 -8.90 1.13
CA THR A 139 -4.89 -7.50 1.39
C THR A 139 -5.54 -6.98 2.67
N PHE A 140 -6.85 -7.19 2.85
CA PHE A 140 -7.55 -6.82 4.10
C PHE A 140 -7.04 -7.60 5.31
N LYS A 141 -6.81 -8.91 5.18
CA LYS A 141 -6.26 -9.75 6.24
C LYS A 141 -4.88 -9.27 6.68
N ASN A 142 -3.98 -9.03 5.71
CA ASN A 142 -2.63 -8.57 5.98
C ASN A 142 -2.63 -7.15 6.58
N ALA A 143 -3.48 -6.24 6.06
CA ALA A 143 -3.66 -4.92 6.63
C ALA A 143 -4.14 -4.96 8.08
N ALA A 144 -5.11 -5.84 8.40
CA ALA A 144 -5.59 -6.02 9.77
C ALA A 144 -4.50 -6.56 10.70
N VAL A 145 -3.75 -7.58 10.28
CA VAL A 145 -2.63 -8.13 11.06
C VAL A 145 -1.56 -7.07 11.32
N MET A 146 -1.16 -6.31 10.28
CA MET A 146 -0.16 -5.25 10.43
C MET A 146 -0.64 -4.11 11.32
N ALA A 147 -1.92 -3.72 11.22
CA ALA A 147 -2.52 -2.69 12.08
C ALA A 147 -2.50 -3.11 13.55
N LEU A 148 -2.84 -4.38 13.85
CA LEU A 148 -2.87 -4.91 15.22
C LEU A 148 -1.48 -5.14 15.80
N VAL A 149 -0.55 -5.69 15.01
CA VAL A 149 0.84 -5.93 15.46
C VAL A 149 1.59 -4.62 15.74
N SER A 150 1.23 -3.54 15.04
CA SER A 150 1.88 -2.24 15.18
C SER A 150 0.96 -1.16 15.72
N LEU A 151 0.05 -1.50 16.66
CA LEU A 151 -0.94 -0.58 17.24
C LEU A 151 -0.40 0.82 17.59
N PRO A 152 0.73 0.99 18.32
CA PRO A 152 1.23 2.32 18.67
C PRO A 152 1.58 3.14 17.43
N LYS A 153 2.14 2.52 16.39
CA LYS A 153 2.44 3.21 15.12
C LYS A 153 1.17 3.54 14.35
N THR A 154 0.19 2.64 14.37
CA THR A 154 -1.10 2.84 13.69
C THR A 154 -1.87 4.01 14.30
N LEU A 155 -1.88 4.14 15.63
CA LEU A 155 -2.46 5.29 16.32
C LEU A 155 -1.73 6.60 15.96
N LEU A 156 -0.41 6.57 15.87
CA LEU A 156 0.37 7.73 15.44
C LEU A 156 0.06 8.11 13.99
N MET A 157 -0.10 7.13 13.08
CA MET A 157 -0.53 7.38 11.70
C MET A 157 -1.91 8.05 11.65
N LEU A 158 -2.84 7.61 12.50
CA LEU A 158 -4.16 8.23 12.59
C LEU A 158 -4.05 9.72 13.01
N VAL A 159 -3.22 10.01 14.00
CA VAL A 159 -2.96 11.40 14.45
C VAL A 159 -2.35 12.23 13.30
N ILE A 160 -1.38 11.67 12.56
CA ILE A 160 -0.76 12.34 11.40
C ILE A 160 -1.82 12.69 10.34
N TRP A 161 -2.77 11.80 10.06
CA TRP A 161 -3.85 12.04 9.11
C TRP A 161 -4.89 13.07 9.61
N CYS A 162 -4.99 13.28 10.93
CA CYS A 162 -5.81 14.36 11.49
C CYS A 162 -5.17 15.74 11.33
N LEU A 163 -3.85 15.84 11.15
CA LEU A 163 -3.15 17.14 11.07
C LEU A 163 -3.65 18.06 9.95
N PRO A 164 -3.83 17.61 8.68
CA PRO A 164 -4.36 18.48 7.62
C PRO A 164 -5.76 19.02 7.96
N VAL A 165 -6.61 18.17 8.53
CA VAL A 165 -7.97 18.56 8.94
C VAL A 165 -7.92 19.59 10.06
N ALA A 166 -7.12 19.35 11.10
CA ALA A 166 -6.92 20.27 12.20
C ALA A 166 -6.36 21.63 11.71
N THR A 167 -5.43 21.60 10.74
CA THR A 167 -4.85 22.82 10.17
C THR A 167 -5.92 23.70 9.50
N VAL A 168 -6.84 23.10 8.73
CA VAL A 168 -7.95 23.84 8.10
C VAL A 168 -8.92 24.39 9.15
N LEU A 169 -9.21 23.63 10.20
CA LEU A 169 -10.10 24.07 11.28
C LEU A 169 -9.54 25.22 12.11
N ILE A 170 -8.21 25.29 12.27
CA ILE A 170 -7.53 26.37 13.00
C ILE A 170 -7.50 27.66 12.18
N SER A 171 -7.24 27.59 10.89
CA SER A 171 -7.16 28.76 10.03
C SER A 171 -7.45 28.43 8.57
N GLU A 172 -8.51 29.05 8.04
CA GLU A 172 -8.86 28.95 6.62
C GLU A 172 -7.75 29.48 5.69
N ARG A 173 -6.88 30.36 6.18
CA ARG A 173 -5.73 30.87 5.40
C ARG A 173 -4.71 29.79 5.03
N LEU A 174 -4.71 28.67 5.75
CA LEU A 174 -3.81 27.54 5.51
C LEU A 174 -4.35 26.53 4.47
N ILE A 175 -5.56 26.75 3.95
CA ILE A 175 -6.15 25.89 2.88
C ILE A 175 -5.19 25.69 1.69
N PRO A 176 -4.53 26.75 1.14
CA PRO A 176 -3.59 26.51 0.03
C PRO A 176 -2.43 25.58 0.40
N PHE A 177 -1.91 25.68 1.63
CA PHE A 177 -0.85 24.80 2.11
C PHE A 177 -1.32 23.34 2.19
N VAL A 178 -2.52 23.12 2.74
CA VAL A 178 -3.13 21.78 2.79
C VAL A 178 -3.44 21.26 1.38
N LEU A 179 -3.83 22.11 0.46
CA LEU A 179 -4.05 21.73 -0.93
C LEU A 179 -2.78 21.22 -1.61
N PHE A 180 -1.61 21.80 -1.31
CA PHE A 180 -0.33 21.40 -1.93
C PHE A 180 0.41 20.28 -1.21
N PHE A 181 0.18 20.08 0.08
CA PHE A 181 0.94 19.12 0.89
C PHE A 181 0.07 18.21 1.77
N GLY A 182 -1.24 18.41 1.80
CA GLY A 182 -2.14 17.81 2.79
C GLY A 182 -2.33 16.29 2.63
N ILE A 183 -2.01 15.70 1.49
CA ILE A 183 -2.07 14.25 1.29
C ILE A 183 -0.66 13.65 1.26
N SER A 184 0.26 14.27 0.51
CA SER A 184 1.59 13.70 0.28
C SER A 184 2.47 13.69 1.54
N VAL A 185 2.47 14.77 2.32
CA VAL A 185 3.29 14.86 3.53
C VAL A 185 2.82 13.90 4.63
N PRO A 186 1.53 13.83 5.00
CA PRO A 186 1.05 12.80 5.92
C PRO A 186 1.34 11.39 5.44
N THR A 187 1.16 11.11 4.13
CA THR A 187 1.48 9.79 3.57
C THR A 187 2.96 9.46 3.68
N LEU A 188 3.85 10.41 3.43
CA LEU A 188 5.29 10.23 3.61
C LEU A 188 5.66 9.94 5.06
N LEU A 189 5.11 10.71 6.01
CA LEU A 189 5.33 10.47 7.46
C LEU A 189 4.83 9.10 7.88
N CYS A 190 3.66 8.68 7.39
CA CYS A 190 3.15 7.33 7.59
C CYS A 190 4.07 6.28 6.97
N ALA A 191 4.67 6.55 5.78
CA ALA A 191 5.61 5.65 5.14
C ALA A 191 6.87 5.38 5.99
N TYR A 192 7.38 6.37 6.70
CA TYR A 192 8.44 6.17 7.68
C TYR A 192 8.03 5.22 8.82
N LEU A 193 6.79 5.31 9.29
CA LEU A 193 6.28 4.48 10.37
C LEU A 193 6.05 3.03 9.94
N TYR A 194 5.35 2.82 8.81
CA TYR A 194 5.03 1.47 8.38
C TYR A 194 6.20 0.77 7.67
N ASN A 195 7.19 1.49 7.12
CA ASN A 195 8.38 0.87 6.54
C ASN A 195 9.10 -0.05 7.53
N GLY A 196 9.22 0.36 8.81
CA GLY A 196 9.78 -0.49 9.87
C GLY A 196 8.94 -1.73 10.17
N THR A 197 7.62 -1.65 9.96
CA THR A 197 6.70 -2.80 10.10
C THR A 197 6.86 -3.73 8.90
N PHE A 198 6.88 -3.20 7.68
CA PHE A 198 7.06 -3.98 6.46
C PHE A 198 8.36 -4.79 6.46
N LYS A 199 9.47 -4.19 6.88
CA LYS A 199 10.76 -4.90 7.02
C LYS A 199 10.71 -6.12 7.93
N LYS A 200 9.77 -6.21 8.88
CA LYS A 200 9.59 -7.38 9.74
C LYS A 200 8.83 -8.51 9.06
N PHE A 201 8.01 -8.19 8.07
CA PHE A 201 7.19 -9.14 7.31
C PHE A 201 7.78 -9.48 5.94
N GLU A 202 8.78 -8.71 5.49
CA GLU A 202 9.55 -9.06 4.29
C GLU A 202 10.50 -10.20 4.66
N PRO A 203 10.55 -11.31 3.88
CA PRO A 203 11.58 -12.32 4.07
C PRO A 203 12.95 -11.63 3.96
N ALA A 204 13.90 -12.08 4.76
CA ALA A 204 15.29 -11.60 4.73
C ALA A 204 15.90 -11.99 3.36
N VAL A 205 15.62 -11.22 2.34
CA VAL A 205 16.32 -11.29 1.05
C VAL A 205 17.68 -10.68 1.32
N GLU A 206 18.72 -11.49 1.15
CA GLU A 206 20.11 -11.13 1.37
C GLU A 206 20.42 -9.74 0.81
N VAL A 207 20.85 -8.87 1.71
CA VAL A 207 21.12 -7.44 1.48
C VAL A 207 22.30 -7.21 0.50
N ASP A 208 22.91 -8.27 0.00
CA ASP A 208 24.14 -8.23 -0.81
C ASP A 208 23.94 -7.86 -2.29
N SER A 209 22.70 -7.76 -2.74
CA SER A 209 22.39 -7.38 -4.14
C SER A 209 22.10 -5.89 -4.35
N GLN A 210 22.13 -5.06 -3.30
CA GLN A 210 21.66 -3.68 -3.36
C GLN A 210 22.59 -2.68 -4.04
N LYS A 211 23.84 -3.05 -4.36
CA LYS A 211 24.79 -2.13 -4.99
C LYS A 211 24.62 -1.97 -6.51
N ASN A 212 23.86 -2.85 -7.16
CA ASN A 212 23.59 -2.80 -8.61
C ASN A 212 22.09 -2.94 -8.92
N ALA A 213 21.23 -2.28 -8.16
CA ALA A 213 19.79 -2.43 -8.30
C ALA A 213 19.27 -1.69 -9.53
N ASP A 214 18.80 -2.46 -10.50
CA ASP A 214 17.94 -2.03 -11.59
C ASP A 214 16.67 -1.34 -11.02
N PRO A 215 16.30 -0.13 -11.50
CA PRO A 215 15.10 0.57 -11.05
C PRO A 215 13.78 -0.19 -11.22
N ASP A 216 13.78 -1.26 -12.03
CA ASP A 216 12.60 -2.10 -12.29
C ASP A 216 12.44 -3.30 -11.33
N ARG A 217 13.29 -3.47 -10.34
CA ARG A 217 13.40 -4.65 -9.46
C ARG A 217 12.22 -4.94 -8.53
N TRP A 218 11.16 -4.14 -8.57
CA TRP A 218 9.92 -4.43 -7.85
C TRP A 218 9.15 -5.63 -8.43
N HIS A 219 9.50 -6.06 -9.65
CA HIS A 219 8.97 -7.27 -10.28
C HIS A 219 9.71 -8.56 -9.88
N VAL A 220 10.83 -8.47 -9.16
CA VAL A 220 11.63 -9.66 -8.78
C VAL A 220 10.84 -10.63 -7.90
N TYR A 221 9.87 -10.14 -7.12
CA TYR A 221 8.98 -11.03 -6.36
C TYR A 221 7.99 -11.78 -7.27
N LYS A 222 7.54 -11.19 -8.39
CA LYS A 222 6.76 -11.88 -9.42
C LYS A 222 7.60 -12.87 -10.20
N GLU A 223 8.76 -12.44 -10.66
CA GLU A 223 9.67 -13.29 -11.42
C GLU A 223 10.23 -14.44 -10.57
N GLY A 224 10.48 -14.21 -9.27
CA GLY A 224 10.89 -15.24 -8.33
C GLY A 224 9.79 -16.27 -8.07
N GLU A 225 8.54 -15.85 -7.82
CA GLU A 225 7.40 -16.75 -7.66
C GLU A 225 7.04 -17.45 -8.98
N GLU A 226 7.06 -16.76 -10.13
CA GLU A 226 6.83 -17.36 -11.43
C GLU A 226 7.95 -18.31 -11.85
N ALA A 227 9.20 -18.01 -11.51
CA ALA A 227 10.33 -18.89 -11.76
C ALA A 227 10.28 -20.13 -10.86
N GLN A 228 9.87 -19.96 -9.60
CA GLN A 228 9.69 -21.05 -8.65
C GLN A 228 8.50 -21.93 -9.03
N ASP A 229 7.36 -21.34 -9.42
CA ASP A 229 6.18 -22.05 -9.91
C ASP A 229 6.47 -22.80 -11.25
N LYS A 230 7.32 -22.24 -12.12
CA LYS A 230 7.81 -22.94 -13.32
C LYS A 230 8.75 -24.09 -12.98
N ALA A 231 9.69 -23.88 -12.06
CA ALA A 231 10.62 -24.93 -11.62
C ALA A 231 9.89 -26.09 -10.94
N ASP A 232 8.89 -25.79 -10.08
CA ASP A 232 8.05 -26.79 -9.43
C ASP A 232 7.19 -27.56 -10.46
N LYS A 233 6.63 -26.89 -11.47
CA LYS A 233 5.88 -27.53 -12.55
C LYS A 233 6.77 -28.39 -13.45
N GLU A 234 8.01 -27.98 -13.69
CA GLU A 234 8.97 -28.79 -14.46
C GLU A 234 9.44 -30.01 -13.67
N SER A 235 9.66 -29.89 -12.36
CA SER A 235 10.03 -31.04 -11.52
C SER A 235 8.90 -32.07 -11.46
N ILE A 236 7.65 -31.62 -11.27
CA ILE A 236 6.47 -32.49 -11.30
C ILE A 236 6.30 -33.17 -12.67
N ARG A 237 6.55 -32.46 -13.77
CA ARG A 237 6.49 -33.07 -15.11
C ARG A 237 7.55 -34.12 -15.31
N ARG A 238 8.78 -33.93 -14.83
CA ARG A 238 9.84 -34.94 -14.91
C ARG A 238 9.48 -36.18 -14.10
N GLU A 239 8.98 -36.00 -12.90
CA GLU A 239 8.56 -37.10 -12.03
C GLU A 239 7.40 -37.91 -12.64
N ILE A 240 6.42 -37.23 -13.28
CA ILE A 240 5.35 -37.91 -14.02
C ILE A 240 5.91 -38.67 -15.23
N GLN A 241 6.87 -38.10 -15.92
CA GLN A 241 7.44 -38.71 -17.11
C GLN A 241 8.29 -39.94 -16.75
N GLU A 242 9.09 -39.89 -15.70
CA GLU A 242 9.82 -41.01 -15.13
C GLU A 242 8.88 -42.15 -14.69
N ASN A 243 7.81 -41.82 -13.98
CA ASN A 243 6.80 -42.79 -13.57
C ASN A 243 6.05 -43.43 -14.75
N LEU A 244 5.82 -42.70 -15.85
CA LEU A 244 5.21 -43.25 -17.07
C LEU A 244 6.16 -44.16 -17.84
N GLU A 245 7.46 -43.85 -17.84
CA GLU A 245 8.50 -44.71 -18.45
C GLU A 245 8.66 -46.02 -17.65
N GLU A 246 8.68 -45.95 -16.29
CA GLU A 246 8.71 -47.16 -15.45
C GLU A 246 7.46 -48.05 -15.63
N ILE A 247 6.27 -47.46 -15.78
CA ILE A 247 5.05 -48.21 -16.06
C ILE A 247 5.07 -48.83 -17.47
N GLY A 248 5.64 -48.09 -18.45
CA GLY A 248 5.81 -48.60 -19.83
C GLY A 248 6.77 -49.77 -19.92
N GLU A 249 7.89 -49.73 -19.19
CA GLU A 249 8.86 -50.83 -19.14
C GLU A 249 8.35 -52.07 -18.39
N SER A 250 7.56 -51.85 -17.32
CA SER A 250 6.95 -52.99 -16.57
C SER A 250 5.83 -53.68 -17.36
N GLY A 251 5.12 -52.94 -18.25
CA GLY A 251 4.06 -53.52 -19.10
C GLY A 251 4.55 -54.33 -20.27
N THR A 252 5.80 -54.08 -20.76
CA THR A 252 6.39 -54.82 -21.87
C THR A 252 7.06 -56.12 -21.44
N SER A 253 7.35 -56.33 -20.16
CA SER A 253 7.93 -57.57 -19.62
C SER A 253 6.88 -58.64 -19.26
N GLU A 254 5.58 -58.28 -19.22
CA GLU A 254 4.49 -59.24 -18.96
C GLU A 254 3.86 -59.82 -20.26
N GLU A 255 4.20 -59.29 -21.45
CA GLU A 255 3.72 -59.84 -22.73
C GLU A 255 4.70 -60.84 -23.41
N GLU A 256 5.87 -61.12 -22.81
CA GLU A 256 6.87 -62.07 -23.33
C GLU A 256 6.99 -63.37 -22.54
N GLU A 257 6.08 -63.71 -21.59
CA GLU A 257 5.93 -65.01 -20.97
C GLU A 257 4.63 -65.68 -21.44
#